data_47791a29cf9312cd2bd35d26de6c5d10
#
_entry.id   47791a29cf9312cd2bd35d26de6c5d10
#
_cell.length_a   1.000
_cell.length_b   1.000
_cell.length_c   1.000
_cell.angle_alpha   90.00
_cell.angle_beta   90.00
_cell.angle_gamma   90.00
#
_symmetry.space_group_name_H-M   'P 1'
#
loop_
_entity.id
_entity.type
_entity.pdbx_description
1 polymer ?
#
loop_
_entity_poly.entity_id
_entity_poly.type
_entity_poly.pdbx_seq_one_letter_code
_entity_poly.pdbx_strand_id
1 'polypeptide(L)' 'MTADRFVLRRINRLIDDVRRDPFGGIGKPEPLKHALAGAWSRRITDEHRLVYLVEADDLVILQARFHYT' A
#
# COMPACT_ATOMS: atom_id res chain seq x y z
N MET A 1 14.01 18.68 -3.95
CA MET A 1 12.76 18.19 -3.58
C MET A 1 12.80 17.51 -2.23
N THR A 2 11.96 17.88 -1.43
CA THR A 2 11.97 17.36 -0.10
C THR A 2 11.35 16.02 -0.05
N ALA A 3 12.08 15.11 0.44
CA ALA A 3 11.49 13.87 0.82
C ALA A 3 10.50 14.21 1.91
N ASP A 4 9.31 13.84 1.68
CA ASP A 4 8.30 14.10 2.68
C ASP A 4 8.44 13.02 3.74
N ARG A 5 9.00 13.41 4.87
CA ARG A 5 9.23 12.47 5.97
C ARG A 5 7.93 11.87 6.48
N PHE A 6 6.90 12.66 6.45
CA PHE A 6 5.60 12.17 6.88
C PHE A 6 5.13 11.02 6.00
N VAL A 7 5.25 11.21 4.68
CA VAL A 7 4.86 10.16 3.74
C VAL A 7 5.72 8.93 3.92
N LEU A 8 7.02 9.12 4.09
CA LEU A 8 7.93 8.00 4.26
C LEU A 8 7.60 7.20 5.51
N ARG A 9 7.34 7.88 6.62
CA ARG A 9 6.95 7.20 7.85
C ARG A 9 5.63 6.46 7.68
N ARG A 10 4.73 7.09 6.98
CA ARG A 10 3.42 6.49 6.74
C ARG A 10 3.56 5.22 5.91
N ILE A 11 4.39 5.26 4.87
CA ILE A 11 4.64 4.09 4.04
C ILE A 11 5.23 2.96 4.88
N ASN A 12 6.20 3.28 5.72
CA ASN A 12 6.82 2.26 6.56
C ASN A 12 5.83 1.64 7.53
N ARG A 13 4.95 2.44 8.10
CA ARG A 13 3.92 1.91 9.00
C ARG A 13 2.95 1.02 8.24
N LEU A 14 2.60 1.42 7.03
CA LEU A 14 1.69 0.61 6.22
C LEU A 14 2.33 -0.73 5.88
N ILE A 15 3.60 -0.72 5.50
CA ILE A 15 4.29 -1.96 5.17
C ILE A 15 4.32 -2.89 6.38
N ASP A 16 4.64 -2.35 7.55
CA ASP A 16 4.63 -3.15 8.76
C ASP A 16 3.27 -3.74 9.05
N ASP A 17 2.24 -2.94 8.84
CA ASP A 17 0.89 -3.38 9.10
C ASP A 17 0.43 -4.42 8.10
N VAL A 18 0.80 -4.25 6.83
CA VAL A 18 0.48 -5.25 5.81
C VAL A 18 1.15 -6.58 6.12
N ARG A 19 2.38 -6.54 6.61
CA ARG A 19 3.09 -7.77 6.94
C ARG A 19 2.43 -8.51 8.09
N ARG A 20 1.75 -7.79 8.95
CA ARG A 20 1.05 -8.39 10.06
C ARG A 20 -0.32 -8.89 9.65
N ASP A 21 -1.03 -8.10 8.86
CA ASP A 21 -2.37 -8.46 8.39
C ASP A 21 -2.58 -7.82 7.02
N PRO A 22 -2.36 -8.58 5.95
CA PRO A 22 -2.44 -8.01 4.60
C PRO A 22 -3.83 -7.56 4.19
N PHE A 23 -4.86 -8.00 4.87
CA PHE A 23 -6.22 -7.72 4.45
C PHE A 23 -6.99 -6.82 5.39
N GLY A 24 -6.37 -6.41 6.47
CA GLY A 24 -7.00 -5.53 7.43
C GLY A 24 -6.01 -4.54 7.99
N GLY A 25 -6.48 -3.63 8.81
CA GLY A 25 -5.61 -2.69 9.48
C GLY A 25 -5.72 -1.28 8.93
N ILE A 26 -4.64 -0.53 9.07
CA ILE A 26 -4.67 0.89 8.76
C ILE A 26 -4.63 1.15 7.26
N GLY A 27 -5.08 2.34 6.86
CA GLY A 27 -5.01 2.75 5.47
C GLY A 27 -6.13 2.24 4.59
N LYS A 28 -7.16 1.67 5.17
CA LYS A 28 -8.33 1.17 4.43
C LYS A 28 -7.93 0.24 3.31
N PRO A 29 -7.39 -0.94 3.62
CA PRO A 29 -7.00 -1.88 2.57
C PRO A 29 -8.17 -2.28 1.70
N GLU A 30 -7.96 -2.25 0.41
CA GLU A 30 -8.98 -2.57 -0.57
C GLU A 30 -8.39 -3.43 -1.67
N PRO A 31 -9.10 -4.46 -2.12
CA PRO A 31 -8.64 -5.24 -3.26
C PRO A 31 -8.81 -4.44 -4.55
N LEU A 32 -7.85 -4.58 -5.46
CA LEU A 32 -7.91 -3.95 -6.76
C LEU A 32 -8.47 -4.94 -7.76
N LYS A 33 -9.79 -4.88 -7.96
CA LYS A 33 -10.46 -5.92 -8.71
C LYS A 33 -10.19 -5.87 -10.20
N HIS A 34 -9.98 -4.68 -10.73
CA HIS A 34 -9.90 -4.51 -12.18
C HIS A 34 -8.48 -4.32 -12.68
N ALA A 35 -7.54 -4.07 -11.80
CA ALA A 35 -6.19 -3.77 -12.22
C ALA A 35 -5.31 -5.00 -12.25
N LEU A 36 -5.25 -5.72 -11.15
CA LEU A 36 -4.35 -6.85 -11.06
C LEU A 36 -4.89 -7.80 -10.01
N ALA A 37 -5.17 -9.02 -10.42
CA ALA A 37 -5.72 -10.00 -9.51
C ALA A 37 -4.77 -10.25 -8.35
N GLY A 38 -5.30 -10.22 -7.14
CA GLY A 38 -4.49 -10.42 -5.96
C GLY A 38 -3.83 -9.18 -5.42
N ALA A 39 -3.95 -8.06 -6.13
CA ALA A 39 -3.37 -6.82 -5.66
C ALA A 39 -4.34 -6.08 -4.73
N TRP A 40 -3.76 -5.37 -3.80
CA TRP A 40 -4.49 -4.56 -2.83
C TRP A 40 -3.87 -3.19 -2.76
N SER A 41 -4.62 -2.24 -2.24
CA SER A 41 -4.07 -0.91 -2.02
C SER A 41 -4.45 -0.42 -0.63
N ARG A 42 -3.59 0.41 -0.09
CA ARG A 42 -3.87 1.14 1.15
C ARG A 42 -3.56 2.61 0.92
N ARG A 43 -4.30 3.46 1.60
CA ARG A 43 -4.12 4.89 1.44
C ARG A 43 -2.90 5.36 2.21
N ILE A 44 -1.99 6.03 1.52
CA ILE A 44 -0.88 6.71 2.16
C ILE A 44 -1.31 8.12 2.54
N THR A 45 -1.79 8.86 1.56
CA THR A 45 -2.39 10.17 1.74
C THR A 45 -3.61 10.24 0.84
N ASP A 46 -4.24 11.40 0.77
CA ASP A 46 -5.38 11.54 -0.14
C ASP A 46 -5.00 11.30 -1.59
N GLU A 47 -3.75 11.52 -1.92
CA GLU A 47 -3.30 11.44 -3.31
C GLU A 47 -2.51 10.21 -3.63
N HIS A 48 -1.93 9.57 -2.63
CA HIS A 48 -1.00 8.49 -2.86
C HIS A 48 -1.48 7.20 -2.21
N ARG A 49 -1.22 6.10 -2.89
CA ARG A 49 -1.60 4.79 -2.39
C ARG A 49 -0.41 3.84 -2.45
N LEU A 50 -0.40 2.92 -1.51
CA LEU A 50 0.53 1.80 -1.51
C LEU A 50 -0.17 0.64 -2.19
N VAL A 51 0.38 0.20 -3.31
CA VAL A 51 -0.18 -0.94 -4.03
C VAL A 51 0.75 -2.13 -3.83
N TYR A 52 0.18 -3.23 -3.42
CA TYR A 52 0.98 -4.41 -3.09
C TYR A 52 0.28 -5.68 -3.53
N LEU A 53 1.07 -6.71 -3.69
CA LEU A 53 0.60 -8.01 -4.07
C LEU A 53 0.92 -8.97 -2.93
N VAL A 54 -0.07 -9.74 -2.52
CA VAL A 54 0.11 -10.71 -1.45
C VAL A 54 0.22 -12.08 -2.08
N GLU A 55 1.36 -12.71 -1.89
CA GLU A 55 1.57 -14.07 -2.33
C GLU A 55 1.82 -14.93 -1.11
N ALA A 56 1.84 -16.24 -1.28
CA ALA A 56 1.80 -17.19 -0.19
C ALA A 56 2.52 -16.72 1.08
N ASP A 57 3.82 -16.50 0.98
CA ASP A 57 4.59 -16.05 2.13
C ASP A 57 5.29 -14.73 1.87
N ASP A 58 4.97 -14.09 0.74
CA ASP A 58 5.68 -12.91 0.34
C ASP A 58 4.77 -11.73 0.14
N LEU A 59 5.32 -10.57 0.40
CA LEU A 59 4.69 -9.31 0.12
C LEU A 59 5.51 -8.61 -0.96
N VAL A 60 4.86 -8.28 -2.05
CA VAL A 60 5.51 -7.57 -3.14
C VAL A 60 4.93 -6.17 -3.23
N ILE A 61 5.77 -5.17 -3.05
CA ILE A 61 5.34 -3.79 -3.16
C ILE A 61 5.47 -3.38 -4.62
N LEU A 62 4.35 -3.01 -5.22
CA LEU A 62 4.33 -2.64 -6.62
C LEU A 62 4.49 -1.15 -6.81
N GLN A 63 3.83 -0.37 -5.99
CA GLN A 63 3.91 1.07 -6.06
C GLN A 63 3.69 1.65 -4.68
N ALA A 64 4.43 2.68 -4.34
CA ALA A 64 4.28 3.31 -3.04
C ALA A 64 3.88 4.76 -3.15
N ARG A 65 3.98 5.34 -4.33
CA ARG A 65 3.62 6.72 -4.53
C ARG A 65 2.95 6.81 -5.87
N PHE A 66 1.66 6.99 -5.86
CA PHE A 66 0.94 6.86 -7.09
C PHE A 66 -0.42 7.52 -6.97
N HIS A 67 -0.81 8.22 -7.98
CA HIS A 67 -2.18 8.69 -8.05
C HIS A 67 -2.78 8.13 -9.32
N TYR A 68 -3.99 7.71 -9.20
CA TYR A 68 -4.70 7.16 -10.33
C TYR A 68 -5.15 8.26 -11.25
N THR A 69 -5.07 7.98 -12.48
CA THR A 69 -5.67 8.84 -13.48
C THR A 69 -6.73 8.08 -14.21
#